data_bbe730e0cc38638f6f2949a1a312d97b
#
_entry.id   bbe730e0cc38638f6f2949a1a312d97b
#
_cell.length_a   1.000
_cell.length_b   1.000
_cell.length_c   1.000
_cell.angle_alpha   90.00
_cell.angle_beta   90.00
_cell.angle_gamma   90.00
#
_symmetry.space_group_name_H-M   'P 1'
#
loop_
_entity.id
_entity.type
_entity.pdbx_description
1 polymer ?
#
loop_
_entity_poly.entity_id
_entity_poly.type
_entity_poly.pdbx_seq_one_letter_code
_entity_poly.pdbx_strand_id
1 'polypeptide(L)'
;IDRSRGLGDVYKRQHKEAAKRETFEELGVQSRDINIIGPLTPLYIPISNFKIFPFVGWLKSAPKLNIQSKEVSKVFSPSIYSLTDPKTKKIKDSILLGQKVQIPFFNLKNEVVWGATSMILSEFKKILKGIT
;
A
#
# COMPACT_ATOMS: atom_id res chain seq x y z
N ILE A 1 35.02 0.85 7.67
CA ILE A 1 33.66 0.35 7.82
C ILE A 1 32.69 1.46 7.44
N ASP A 2 31.82 1.18 6.49
CA ASP A 2 30.81 2.13 6.07
C ASP A 2 29.63 2.12 7.04
N ARG A 3 29.65 3.05 8.01
CA ARG A 3 28.61 3.16 9.03
C ARG A 3 27.27 3.60 8.46
N SER A 4 27.27 4.36 7.35
CA SER A 4 26.02 4.81 6.75
C SER A 4 25.24 3.64 6.14
N ARG A 5 25.94 2.65 5.61
CA ARG A 5 25.32 1.44 5.06
C ARG A 5 24.65 0.61 6.15
N GLY A 6 25.32 0.44 7.31
CA GLY A 6 24.75 -0.27 8.45
C GLY A 6 23.52 0.45 9.02
N LEU A 7 23.55 1.78 9.11
CA LEU A 7 22.41 2.57 9.56
C LEU A 7 21.22 2.47 8.60
N GLY A 8 21.47 2.48 7.29
CA GLY A 8 20.43 2.30 6.28
C GLY A 8 19.75 0.95 6.37
N ASP A 9 20.52 -0.13 6.61
CA ASP A 9 19.97 -1.48 6.75
C ASP A 9 19.11 -1.61 8.02
N VAL A 10 19.55 -1.01 9.14
CA VAL A 10 18.78 -1.00 10.39
C VAL A 10 17.46 -0.25 10.19
N TYR A 11 17.50 0.90 9.52
CA TYR A 11 16.33 1.73 9.25
C TYR A 11 15.30 0.98 8.40
N LYS A 12 15.74 0.33 7.31
CA LYS A 12 14.86 -0.48 6.45
C LYS A 12 14.23 -1.63 7.24
N ARG A 13 15.00 -2.28 8.10
CA ARG A 13 14.49 -3.39 8.93
C ARG A 13 13.41 -2.91 9.89
N GLN A 14 13.58 -1.73 10.50
CA GLN A 14 12.60 -1.17 11.41
C GLN A 14 11.26 -0.88 10.71
N HIS A 15 11.29 -0.33 9.50
CA HIS A 15 10.07 -0.06 8.74
C HIS A 15 9.38 -1.34 8.29
N LYS A 16 10.15 -2.33 7.88
CA LYS A 16 9.63 -3.64 7.51
C LYS A 16 8.91 -4.30 8.69
N GLU A 17 9.51 -4.29 9.86
CA GLU A 17 8.90 -4.87 11.06
C GLU A 17 7.68 -4.06 11.51
N ALA A 18 7.71 -2.75 11.36
CA ALA A 18 6.56 -1.90 11.65
C ALA A 18 5.37 -2.23 10.73
N ALA A 19 5.62 -2.44 9.43
CA ALA A 19 4.57 -2.80 8.48
C ALA A 19 3.89 -4.13 8.87
N LYS A 20 4.67 -5.11 9.28
CA LYS A 20 4.15 -6.41 9.72
C LYS A 20 3.35 -6.26 11.02
N ARG A 21 3.86 -5.50 11.98
CA ARG A 21 3.18 -5.25 13.26
C ARG A 21 1.85 -4.54 13.06
N GLU A 22 1.83 -3.50 12.24
CA GLU A 22 0.60 -2.75 11.99
C GLU A 22 -0.44 -3.59 11.26
N THR A 23 -0.02 -4.46 10.35
CA THR A 23 -0.93 -5.39 9.69
C THR A 23 -1.56 -6.34 10.71
N PHE A 24 -0.80 -6.81 11.69
CA PHE A 24 -1.34 -7.62 12.77
C PHE A 24 -2.33 -6.82 13.63
N GLU A 25 -1.96 -5.62 14.03
CA GLU A 25 -2.80 -4.77 14.88
C GLU A 25 -4.13 -4.42 14.20
N GLU A 26 -4.12 -4.18 12.91
CA GLU A 26 -5.30 -3.76 12.16
C GLU A 26 -6.16 -4.92 11.67
N LEU A 27 -5.55 -5.98 11.19
CA LEU A 27 -6.24 -7.07 10.49
C LEU A 27 -6.13 -8.43 11.19
N GLY A 28 -5.30 -8.56 12.20
CA GLY A 28 -5.11 -9.83 12.90
C GLY A 28 -4.24 -10.84 12.14
N VAL A 29 -3.56 -10.41 11.09
CA VAL A 29 -2.64 -11.28 10.33
C VAL A 29 -1.33 -11.42 11.08
N GLN A 30 -0.96 -12.66 11.42
CA GLN A 30 0.26 -12.93 12.18
C GLN A 30 1.51 -12.52 11.40
N SER A 31 2.43 -11.81 12.07
CA SER A 31 3.66 -11.35 11.43
C SER A 31 4.48 -12.50 10.85
N ARG A 32 4.49 -13.65 11.51
CA ARG A 32 5.22 -14.85 11.06
C ARG A 32 4.69 -15.41 9.74
N ASP A 33 3.43 -15.12 9.39
CA ASP A 33 2.81 -15.62 8.16
C ASP A 33 3.06 -14.70 6.97
N ILE A 34 3.52 -13.47 7.22
CA ILE A 34 3.76 -12.48 6.18
C ILE A 34 5.18 -12.63 5.64
N ASN A 35 5.27 -12.93 4.36
CA ASN A 35 6.55 -13.00 3.65
C ASN A 35 6.76 -11.70 2.89
N ILE A 36 7.71 -10.88 3.31
CA ILE A 36 7.99 -9.61 2.65
C ILE A 36 8.83 -9.86 1.40
N ILE A 37 8.31 -9.38 0.25
CA ILE A 37 9.04 -9.44 -1.02
C ILE A 37 10.03 -8.29 -1.13
N GLY A 38 9.59 -7.08 -0.79
CA GLY A 38 10.44 -5.90 -0.84
C GLY A 38 9.68 -4.60 -0.64
N PRO A 39 10.41 -3.49 -0.57
CA PRO A 39 9.80 -2.17 -0.43
C PRO A 39 9.35 -1.60 -1.77
N LEU A 40 8.36 -0.74 -1.71
CA LEU A 40 8.03 0.20 -2.77
C LEU A 40 8.61 1.57 -2.44
N THR A 41 8.44 2.53 -3.34
CA THR A 41 8.98 3.87 -3.14
C THR A 41 8.30 4.57 -1.96
N PRO A 42 9.05 5.11 -1.00
CA PRO A 42 8.46 5.89 0.07
C PRO A 42 7.72 7.11 -0.44
N LEU A 43 6.62 7.46 0.21
CA LEU A 43 5.78 8.60 -0.13
C LEU A 43 5.77 9.61 1.01
N TYR A 44 5.91 10.88 0.67
CA TYR A 44 5.72 11.96 1.60
C TYR A 44 4.36 12.63 1.35
N ILE A 45 3.56 12.77 2.41
CA ILE A 45 2.24 13.40 2.35
C ILE A 45 2.33 14.76 3.05
N PRO A 46 2.45 15.87 2.30
CA PRO A 46 2.70 17.19 2.89
C PRO A 46 1.64 17.65 3.88
N ILE A 47 0.37 17.39 3.60
CA ILE A 47 -0.76 17.86 4.42
C ILE A 47 -0.68 17.32 5.85
N SER A 48 -0.31 16.05 6.00
CA SER A 48 -0.19 15.39 7.30
C SER A 48 1.23 15.33 7.83
N ASN A 49 2.21 15.70 7.02
CA ASN A 49 3.64 15.56 7.33
C ASN A 49 4.04 14.11 7.62
N PHE A 50 3.29 13.15 7.06
CA PHE A 50 3.61 11.73 7.15
C PHE A 50 4.50 11.27 6.01
N LYS A 51 5.42 10.38 6.34
CA LYS A 51 6.19 9.63 5.36
C LYS A 51 5.77 8.17 5.43
N ILE A 52 5.33 7.62 4.30
CA ILE A 52 4.83 6.26 4.19
C ILE A 52 5.93 5.38 3.60
N PHE A 53 6.19 4.24 4.22
CA PHE A 53 7.14 3.23 3.76
C PHE A 53 6.38 1.97 3.37
N PRO A 54 5.94 1.85 2.10
CA PRO A 54 5.16 0.70 1.68
C PRO A 54 6.04 -0.51 1.40
N PHE A 55 5.49 -1.68 1.68
CA PHE A 55 6.12 -2.97 1.40
C PHE A 55 5.14 -3.89 0.71
N VAL A 56 5.65 -4.77 -0.13
CA VAL A 56 4.87 -5.85 -0.72
C VAL A 56 5.17 -7.12 0.06
N GLY A 57 4.11 -7.75 0.54
CA GLY A 57 4.19 -9.02 1.21
C GLY A 57 3.24 -10.03 0.58
N TRP A 58 3.41 -11.30 0.89
CA TRP A 58 2.51 -12.35 0.44
C TRP A 58 2.26 -13.37 1.53
N LEU A 59 1.14 -14.07 1.42
CA LEU A 59 0.70 -15.11 2.34
C LEU A 59 0.51 -16.40 1.56
N LYS A 60 0.90 -17.53 2.16
CA LYS A 60 0.75 -18.85 1.53
C LYS A 60 -0.71 -19.23 1.34
N SER A 61 -1.58 -18.77 2.22
CA SER A 61 -3.01 -19.07 2.18
C SER A 61 -3.80 -17.83 2.56
N ALA A 62 -5.09 -17.80 2.18
CA ALA A 62 -5.97 -16.71 2.56
C ALA A 62 -6.02 -16.58 4.08
N PRO A 63 -5.78 -15.37 4.64
CA PRO A 63 -5.76 -15.19 6.07
C PRO A 63 -7.18 -15.17 6.64
N LYS A 64 -7.30 -15.63 7.88
CA LYS A 64 -8.49 -15.41 8.66
C LYS A 64 -8.37 -14.06 9.33
N LEU A 65 -9.09 -13.06 8.79
CA LEU A 65 -8.99 -11.70 9.27
C LEU A 65 -9.74 -11.51 10.58
N ASN A 66 -9.14 -10.78 11.49
CA ASN A 66 -9.74 -10.36 12.75
C ASN A 66 -9.52 -8.86 12.88
N ILE A 67 -10.51 -8.08 12.47
CA ILE A 67 -10.42 -6.62 12.47
C ILE A 67 -10.70 -6.11 13.88
N GLN A 68 -9.67 -5.62 14.55
CA GLN A 68 -9.75 -5.08 15.92
C GLN A 68 -9.60 -3.58 15.99
N SER A 69 -9.09 -2.96 14.91
CA SER A 69 -8.86 -1.52 14.86
C SER A 69 -10.14 -0.77 14.48
N LYS A 70 -10.44 0.30 15.22
CA LYS A 70 -11.53 1.21 14.86
C LYS A 70 -11.24 2.01 13.60
N GLU A 71 -9.96 2.05 13.18
CA GLU A 71 -9.54 2.76 11.98
C GLU A 71 -9.91 2.02 10.70
N VAL A 72 -10.14 0.70 10.80
CA VAL A 72 -10.48 -0.13 9.64
C VAL A 72 -11.98 -0.33 9.60
N SER A 73 -12.65 0.33 8.66
CA SER A 73 -14.10 0.20 8.48
C SER A 73 -14.48 -0.93 7.52
N LYS A 74 -13.60 -1.27 6.58
CA LYS A 74 -13.87 -2.28 5.57
C LYS A 74 -12.59 -2.87 5.02
N VAL A 75 -12.62 -4.16 4.74
CA VAL A 75 -11.53 -4.89 4.07
C VAL A 75 -12.10 -5.60 2.85
N PHE A 76 -11.41 -5.51 1.73
CA PHE A 76 -11.75 -6.23 0.52
C PHE A 76 -10.49 -6.68 -0.19
N SER A 77 -10.61 -7.75 -0.99
CA SER A 77 -9.47 -8.38 -1.66
C SER A 77 -9.70 -8.43 -3.16
N PRO A 78 -9.37 -7.37 -3.90
CA PRO A 78 -9.44 -7.41 -5.35
C PRO A 78 -8.36 -8.31 -5.92
N SER A 79 -8.63 -8.88 -7.10
CA SER A 79 -7.64 -9.71 -7.77
C SER A 79 -6.51 -8.87 -8.35
N ILE A 80 -5.33 -9.47 -8.49
CA ILE A 80 -4.19 -8.82 -9.17
C ILE A 80 -4.57 -8.49 -10.63
N TYR A 81 -5.36 -9.34 -11.27
CA TYR A 81 -5.83 -9.10 -12.64
C TYR A 81 -6.67 -7.82 -12.75
N SER A 82 -7.52 -7.55 -11.76
CA SER A 82 -8.31 -6.30 -11.77
C SER A 82 -7.41 -5.07 -11.61
N LEU A 83 -6.35 -5.16 -10.83
CA LEU A 83 -5.40 -4.07 -10.67
C LEU A 83 -4.65 -3.77 -11.99
N THR A 84 -4.29 -4.78 -12.74
CA THR A 84 -3.56 -4.63 -14.01
C THR A 84 -4.48 -4.34 -15.20
N ASP A 85 -5.79 -4.48 -15.05
CA ASP A 85 -6.75 -4.14 -16.08
C ASP A 85 -6.79 -2.62 -16.29
N PRO A 86 -6.52 -2.12 -17.52
CA PRO A 86 -6.57 -0.69 -17.79
C PRO A 86 -7.90 -0.01 -17.46
N LYS A 87 -9.00 -0.76 -17.48
CA LYS A 87 -10.34 -0.24 -17.21
C LYS A 87 -10.56 0.16 -15.76
N THR A 88 -9.75 -0.34 -14.82
CA THR A 88 -9.93 -0.05 -13.39
C THR A 88 -9.33 1.28 -12.99
N LYS A 89 -8.33 1.78 -13.72
CA LYS A 89 -7.74 3.09 -13.44
C LYS A 89 -8.54 4.17 -14.16
N LYS A 90 -9.06 5.11 -13.38
CA LYS A 90 -9.94 6.18 -13.85
C LYS A 90 -9.45 7.52 -13.37
N ILE A 91 -10.02 8.58 -13.93
CA ILE A 91 -9.75 9.96 -13.53
C ILE A 91 -11.08 10.64 -13.31
N LYS A 92 -11.20 11.36 -12.20
CA LYS A 92 -12.38 12.21 -11.97
C LYS A 92 -11.97 13.65 -11.74
N ASP A 93 -12.85 14.57 -12.15
CA ASP A 93 -12.69 15.97 -11.85
C ASP A 93 -13.09 16.24 -10.40
N SER A 94 -12.30 17.07 -9.73
CA SER A 94 -12.55 17.45 -8.36
C SER A 94 -12.06 18.86 -8.11
N ILE A 95 -12.41 19.41 -6.96
CA ILE A 95 -11.92 20.71 -6.53
C ILE A 95 -11.08 20.52 -5.28
N LEU A 96 -9.83 20.96 -5.33
CA LEU A 96 -8.90 20.90 -4.21
C LEU A 96 -8.34 22.30 -3.96
N LEU A 97 -8.52 22.82 -2.75
CA LEU A 97 -8.09 24.17 -2.37
C LEU A 97 -8.59 25.25 -3.34
N GLY A 98 -9.85 25.12 -3.79
CA GLY A 98 -10.49 26.07 -4.69
C GLY A 98 -10.09 25.93 -6.16
N GLN A 99 -9.25 24.97 -6.51
CA GLN A 99 -8.79 24.77 -7.89
C GLN A 99 -9.34 23.47 -8.47
N LYS A 100 -9.65 23.50 -9.75
CA LYS A 100 -10.05 22.28 -10.48
C LYS A 100 -8.84 21.40 -10.69
N VAL A 101 -8.95 20.15 -10.26
CA VAL A 101 -7.90 19.14 -10.40
C VAL A 101 -8.49 17.86 -10.94
N GLN A 102 -7.65 17.06 -11.59
CA GLN A 102 -8.00 15.71 -12.00
C GLN A 102 -7.36 14.72 -11.03
N ILE A 103 -8.20 13.91 -10.40
CA ILE A 103 -7.74 12.95 -9.39
C ILE A 103 -7.80 11.55 -9.98
N PRO A 104 -6.67 10.86 -10.10
CA PRO A 104 -6.67 9.45 -10.50
C PRO A 104 -7.15 8.57 -9.35
N PHE A 105 -7.85 7.51 -9.70
CA PHE A 105 -8.31 6.53 -8.74
C PHE A 105 -8.42 5.15 -9.40
N PHE A 106 -8.46 4.11 -8.56
CA PHE A 106 -8.77 2.76 -9.02
C PHE A 106 -10.19 2.40 -8.56
N ASN A 107 -10.97 1.84 -9.47
CA ASN A 107 -12.26 1.24 -9.14
C ASN A 107 -12.05 -0.27 -9.03
N LEU A 108 -11.93 -0.75 -7.79
CA LEU A 108 -11.68 -2.16 -7.49
C LEU A 108 -12.86 -2.71 -6.69
N LYS A 109 -13.54 -3.72 -7.22
CA LYS A 109 -14.75 -4.30 -6.60
C LYS A 109 -15.79 -3.22 -6.23
N ASN A 110 -16.00 -2.25 -7.11
CA ASN A 110 -16.89 -1.10 -6.89
C ASN A 110 -16.47 -0.18 -5.73
N GLU A 111 -15.25 -0.32 -5.25
CA GLU A 111 -14.66 0.58 -4.26
C GLU A 111 -13.73 1.57 -4.94
N VAL A 112 -13.81 2.84 -4.53
CA VAL A 112 -12.93 3.90 -5.05
C VAL A 112 -11.68 3.95 -4.18
N VAL A 113 -10.54 3.66 -4.80
CA VAL A 113 -9.24 3.71 -4.12
C VAL A 113 -8.43 4.86 -4.70
N TRP A 114 -8.15 5.85 -3.89
CA TRP A 114 -7.49 7.10 -4.31
C TRP A 114 -6.42 7.52 -3.30
N GLY A 115 -5.80 8.68 -3.54
CA GLY A 115 -4.80 9.24 -2.64
C GLY A 115 -3.51 8.42 -2.59
N ALA A 116 -2.88 8.38 -1.43
CA ALA A 116 -1.62 7.69 -1.23
C ALA A 116 -1.71 6.21 -1.61
N THR A 117 -2.79 5.54 -1.26
CA THR A 117 -2.99 4.12 -1.61
C THR A 117 -3.00 3.92 -3.11
N SER A 118 -3.65 4.81 -3.87
CA SER A 118 -3.65 4.70 -5.34
C SER A 118 -2.27 4.92 -5.94
N MET A 119 -1.45 5.77 -5.36
CA MET A 119 -0.07 5.98 -5.79
C MET A 119 0.78 4.73 -5.56
N ILE A 120 0.64 4.10 -4.41
CA ILE A 120 1.31 2.85 -4.08
C ILE A 120 0.89 1.74 -5.05
N LEU A 121 -0.40 1.61 -5.30
CA LEU A 121 -0.94 0.62 -6.24
C LEU A 121 -0.49 0.89 -7.67
N SER A 122 -0.32 2.14 -8.08
CA SER A 122 0.19 2.48 -9.41
C SER A 122 1.61 1.96 -9.63
N GLU A 123 2.47 2.11 -8.64
CA GLU A 123 3.83 1.55 -8.69
C GLU A 123 3.80 0.03 -8.73
N PHE A 124 3.00 -0.59 -7.86
CA PHE A 124 2.84 -2.04 -7.82
C PHE A 124 2.33 -2.59 -9.15
N LYS A 125 1.34 -1.91 -9.75
CA LYS A 125 0.82 -2.26 -11.08
C LYS A 125 1.92 -2.26 -12.14
N LYS A 126 2.79 -1.25 -12.14
CA LYS A 126 3.91 -1.19 -13.09
C LYS A 126 4.86 -2.36 -12.93
N ILE A 127 5.17 -2.74 -11.69
CA ILE A 127 6.03 -3.88 -11.40
C ILE A 127 5.39 -5.17 -11.89
N LEU A 128 4.10 -5.38 -11.62
CA LEU A 128 3.38 -6.55 -12.08
C LEU A 128 3.36 -6.66 -13.60
N LYS A 129 3.16 -5.56 -14.31
CA LYS A 129 3.19 -5.53 -15.78
C LYS A 129 4.56 -5.86 -16.34
N GLY A 130 5.63 -5.49 -15.64
CA GLY A 130 6.99 -5.80 -16.05
C GLY A 130 7.34 -7.28 -15.90
N ILE A 131 6.63 -8.02 -15.04
CA ILE A 131 6.84 -9.45 -14.82
C ILE A 131 6.06 -10.29 -15.85
N THR A 132 4.92 -9.80 -16.27
CA THR A 132 4.05 -10.48 -17.24
C THR A 132 4.30 -9.97 -18.66
#